data_084c9b52888b7c6364732d79d37d51e1
#
_entry.id   084c9b52888b7c6364732d79d37d51e1
#
_cell.length_a   1.000
_cell.length_b   1.000
_cell.length_c   1.000
_cell.angle_alpha   90.00
_cell.angle_beta   90.00
_cell.angle_gamma   90.00
#
_symmetry.space_group_name_H-M   'P 1'
#
loop_
_entity.id
_entity.type
_entity.pdbx_description
1 polymer ?
#
loop_
_entity_poly.entity_id
_entity_poly.type
_entity_poly.pdbx_seq_one_letter_code
_entity_poly.pdbx_strand_id
1 'polypeptide(L)'
;MKEYVLNSGNYTKLELIVAKKLSNKIGKVSITSDDGNIRSIFLKYDDYEHKSFPVKQNTDYTIEFNGVNCVLAYLGGSDDILEKGVRFIRFDDNGIHIYDKDNMLTAYNQKFRNQIHFAPFKNWMNDPNGLCYYKGKYHMFYQYNPKEQKWGDM
;
A
#
# COMPACT_ATOMS: atom_id res chain seq x y z
N MET A 1 5.93 -4.79 -19.99
CA MET A 1 4.81 -4.66 -19.04
C MET A 1 5.06 -5.70 -17.99
N LYS A 2 5.00 -5.37 -16.70
CA LYS A 2 5.17 -6.33 -15.61
C LYS A 2 3.81 -6.69 -15.03
N GLU A 3 3.60 -7.97 -14.86
CA GLU A 3 2.44 -8.55 -14.22
C GLU A 3 2.82 -9.06 -12.85
N TYR A 4 1.92 -8.85 -11.89
CA TYR A 4 2.09 -9.28 -10.51
C TYR A 4 0.84 -10.03 -10.07
N VAL A 5 0.99 -11.24 -9.53
CA VAL A 5 -0.13 -12.00 -8.98
C VAL A 5 -0.19 -11.83 -7.48
N LEU A 6 -1.32 -11.33 -6.99
CA LEU A 6 -1.58 -11.03 -5.59
C LEU A 6 -2.82 -11.76 -5.10
N ASN A 7 -2.70 -12.57 -4.05
CA ASN A 7 -3.86 -13.11 -3.34
C ASN A 7 -4.37 -12.10 -2.31
N SER A 8 -5.67 -11.80 -2.36
CA SER A 8 -6.31 -10.84 -1.46
C SER A 8 -6.41 -11.30 0.00
N GLY A 9 -6.31 -12.60 0.27
CA GLY A 9 -6.53 -13.16 1.60
C GLY A 9 -7.89 -12.74 2.16
N ASN A 10 -7.95 -12.41 3.44
CA ASN A 10 -9.18 -11.97 4.12
C ASN A 10 -9.48 -10.47 3.95
N TYR A 11 -8.82 -9.78 3.02
CA TYR A 11 -9.02 -8.35 2.80
C TYR A 11 -10.06 -8.10 1.71
N THR A 12 -10.70 -6.93 1.78
CA THR A 12 -11.77 -6.53 0.85
C THR A 12 -11.42 -5.31 0.01
N LYS A 13 -10.24 -4.70 0.24
CA LYS A 13 -9.77 -3.55 -0.52
C LYS A 13 -8.29 -3.66 -0.83
N LEU A 14 -7.93 -3.32 -2.06
CA LEU A 14 -6.56 -3.03 -2.46
C LEU A 14 -6.42 -1.51 -2.63
N GLU A 15 -5.52 -0.92 -1.87
CA GLU A 15 -5.24 0.51 -1.87
C GLU A 15 -3.88 0.77 -2.51
N LEU A 16 -3.85 1.70 -3.46
CA LEU A 16 -2.66 2.07 -4.21
C LEU A 16 -2.44 3.58 -4.18
N ILE A 17 -1.24 4.01 -3.83
CA ILE A 17 -0.76 5.37 -4.10
C ILE A 17 0.15 5.27 -5.32
N VAL A 18 -0.26 5.90 -6.41
CA VAL A 18 0.38 5.77 -7.71
C VAL A 18 0.66 7.13 -8.35
N ALA A 19 1.70 7.20 -9.17
CA ALA A 19 2.05 8.38 -9.95
C ALA A 19 2.46 7.99 -11.37
N LYS A 20 2.25 8.86 -12.34
CA LYS A 20 2.77 8.66 -13.70
C LYS A 20 4.30 8.65 -13.69
N LYS A 21 4.90 7.78 -14.52
CA LYS A 21 6.36 7.78 -14.73
C LYS A 21 6.84 8.96 -15.57
N LEU A 22 6.00 9.37 -16.52
CA LEU A 22 6.29 10.44 -17.46
C LEU A 22 5.04 11.30 -17.65
N SER A 23 5.16 12.60 -17.50
CA SER A 23 4.03 13.55 -17.54
C SER A 23 3.29 13.58 -18.87
N ASN A 24 3.98 13.31 -19.98
CA ASN A 24 3.42 13.34 -21.32
C ASN A 24 2.82 12.00 -21.79
N LYS A 25 2.75 10.98 -20.93
CA LYS A 25 2.19 9.67 -21.25
C LYS A 25 1.02 9.31 -20.33
N ILE A 26 0.10 8.51 -20.86
CA ILE A 26 -1.01 7.99 -20.08
C ILE A 26 -0.45 6.90 -19.13
N GLY A 27 -0.72 7.06 -17.84
CA GLY A 27 -0.50 6.02 -16.86
C GLY A 27 -1.75 5.14 -16.73
N LYS A 28 -1.57 3.83 -16.68
CA LYS A 28 -2.67 2.86 -16.52
C LYS A 28 -2.31 1.82 -15.46
N VAL A 29 -3.27 1.56 -14.56
CA VAL A 29 -3.24 0.38 -13.68
C VAL A 29 -4.41 -0.52 -14.09
N SER A 30 -4.13 -1.80 -14.31
CA SER A 30 -5.15 -2.82 -14.56
C SER A 30 -5.10 -3.87 -13.46
N ILE A 31 -6.28 -4.30 -13.01
CA ILE A 31 -6.45 -5.38 -12.03
C ILE A 31 -7.43 -6.36 -12.63
N THR A 32 -6.99 -7.59 -12.83
CA THR A 32 -7.76 -8.69 -13.38
C THR A 32 -7.94 -9.76 -12.31
N SER A 33 -9.17 -10.11 -11.98
CA SER A 33 -9.46 -11.24 -11.09
C SER A 33 -9.39 -12.58 -11.83
N ASP A 34 -9.27 -13.67 -11.11
CA ASP A 34 -9.24 -15.05 -11.63
C ASP A 34 -10.45 -15.42 -12.49
N ASP A 35 -11.62 -14.81 -12.23
CA ASP A 35 -12.84 -14.94 -13.05
C ASP A 35 -12.81 -14.12 -14.34
N GLY A 36 -11.69 -13.47 -14.66
CA GLY A 36 -11.48 -12.70 -15.88
C GLY A 36 -12.06 -11.28 -15.86
N ASN A 37 -12.61 -10.82 -14.75
CA ASN A 37 -13.10 -9.44 -14.65
C ASN A 37 -11.93 -8.47 -14.58
N ILE A 38 -11.91 -7.50 -15.49
CA ILE A 38 -10.86 -6.49 -15.60
C ILE A 38 -11.37 -5.13 -15.13
N ARG A 39 -10.66 -4.52 -14.21
CA ARG A 39 -10.83 -3.11 -13.81
C ARG A 39 -9.59 -2.33 -14.18
N SER A 40 -9.74 -1.25 -14.94
CA SER A 40 -8.64 -0.38 -15.32
C SER A 40 -8.92 1.04 -14.90
N ILE A 41 -7.88 1.70 -14.42
CA ILE A 41 -7.88 3.13 -14.15
C ILE A 41 -6.78 3.81 -14.96
N PHE A 42 -7.05 5.04 -15.34
CA PHE A 42 -6.10 5.91 -16.01
C PHE A 42 -5.76 7.07 -15.07
N LEU A 43 -4.47 7.34 -14.93
CA LEU A 43 -4.00 8.49 -14.16
C LEU A 43 -4.17 9.75 -15.01
N LYS A 44 -4.90 10.72 -14.44
CA LYS A 44 -5.23 11.99 -15.14
C LYS A 44 -4.18 13.06 -14.89
N TYR A 45 -3.60 13.10 -13.71
CA TYR A 45 -2.74 14.18 -13.25
C TYR A 45 -1.28 13.73 -13.19
N ASP A 46 -0.36 14.69 -13.17
CA ASP A 46 1.08 14.45 -13.00
C ASP A 46 1.49 14.42 -11.52
N ASP A 47 0.52 14.27 -10.63
CA ASP A 47 0.70 14.13 -9.20
C ASP A 47 0.39 12.70 -8.74
N TYR A 48 0.60 12.45 -7.46
CA TYR A 48 0.23 11.20 -6.82
C TYR A 48 -1.30 11.09 -6.70
N GLU A 49 -1.83 9.95 -7.09
CA GLU A 49 -3.25 9.65 -6.98
C GLU A 49 -3.47 8.44 -6.07
N HIS A 50 -4.40 8.55 -5.12
CA HIS A 50 -4.89 7.42 -4.34
C HIS A 50 -5.98 6.69 -5.12
N LYS A 51 -5.84 5.37 -5.22
CA LYS A 51 -6.80 4.49 -5.91
C LYS A 51 -7.18 3.32 -5.01
N SER A 52 -8.47 3.15 -4.82
CA SER A 52 -9.06 2.07 -4.04
C SER A 52 -9.81 1.10 -4.95
N PHE A 53 -9.51 -0.17 -4.83
CA PHE A 53 -10.16 -1.26 -5.58
C PHE A 53 -10.82 -2.22 -4.61
N PRO A 54 -12.16 -2.40 -4.68
CA PRO A 54 -12.81 -3.51 -3.99
C PRO A 54 -12.28 -4.83 -4.52
N VAL A 55 -11.91 -5.73 -3.63
CA VAL A 55 -11.47 -7.10 -3.95
C VAL A 55 -12.34 -8.11 -3.20
N LYS A 56 -12.55 -9.27 -3.81
CA LYS A 56 -13.17 -10.42 -3.14
C LYS A 56 -12.10 -11.07 -2.26
N GLN A 57 -12.49 -11.60 -1.11
CA GLN A 57 -11.60 -12.33 -0.22
C GLN A 57 -11.10 -13.62 -0.88
N ASN A 58 -9.88 -14.04 -0.53
CA ASN A 58 -9.24 -15.28 -0.96
C ASN A 58 -9.22 -15.47 -2.49
N THR A 59 -9.07 -14.37 -3.23
CA THR A 59 -9.10 -14.35 -4.69
C THR A 59 -7.76 -13.84 -5.23
N ASP A 60 -7.27 -14.47 -6.29
CA ASP A 60 -6.06 -14.04 -6.97
C ASP A 60 -6.37 -12.92 -7.97
N TYR A 61 -5.51 -11.91 -7.97
CA TYR A 61 -5.58 -10.76 -8.86
C TYR A 61 -4.26 -10.57 -9.59
N THR A 62 -4.34 -10.45 -10.90
CA THR A 62 -3.20 -10.00 -11.72
C THR A 62 -3.22 -8.48 -11.79
N ILE A 63 -2.13 -7.84 -11.37
CA ILE A 63 -1.96 -6.39 -11.34
C ILE A 63 -0.91 -5.99 -12.35
N GLU A 64 -1.25 -5.03 -13.20
CA GLU A 64 -0.35 -4.49 -14.22
C GLU A 64 -0.18 -2.99 -14.05
N PHE A 65 1.08 -2.53 -14.13
CA PHE A 65 1.43 -1.11 -14.16
C PHE A 65 2.02 -0.74 -15.52
N ASN A 66 1.36 0.14 -16.25
CA ASN A 66 1.82 0.68 -17.52
C ASN A 66 2.04 2.19 -17.40
N GLY A 67 3.28 2.64 -17.50
CA GLY A 67 3.64 4.05 -17.34
C GLY A 67 3.37 4.62 -15.94
N VAL A 68 3.33 3.77 -14.91
CA VAL A 68 2.97 4.12 -13.52
C VAL A 68 4.05 3.63 -12.56
N ASN A 69 4.35 4.44 -11.56
CA ASN A 69 5.05 4.07 -10.34
C ASN A 69 4.04 3.80 -9.23
N CYS A 70 4.15 2.66 -8.57
CA CYS A 70 3.44 2.40 -7.33
C CYS A 70 4.31 2.83 -6.15
N VAL A 71 3.88 3.86 -5.44
CA VAL A 71 4.64 4.43 -4.31
C VAL A 71 4.35 3.67 -3.03
N LEU A 72 3.07 3.39 -2.78
CA LEU A 72 2.61 2.63 -1.62
C LEU A 72 1.44 1.74 -2.06
N ALA A 73 1.42 0.52 -1.57
CA ALA A 73 0.31 -0.40 -1.76
C ALA A 73 0.02 -1.18 -0.49
N TYR A 74 -1.24 -1.45 -0.21
CA TYR A 74 -1.64 -2.30 0.89
C TYR A 74 -3.04 -2.91 0.68
N LEU A 75 -3.27 -4.06 1.29
CA LEU A 75 -4.58 -4.66 1.45
C LEU A 75 -5.18 -4.24 2.80
N GLY A 76 -6.46 -3.89 2.80
CA GLY A 76 -7.21 -3.45 3.98
C GLY A 76 -8.69 -3.82 3.90
N GLY A 77 -9.50 -3.23 4.78
CA GLY A 77 -10.95 -3.36 4.75
C GLY A 77 -11.47 -4.72 5.18
N SER A 78 -10.90 -5.35 6.19
CA SER A 78 -11.45 -6.54 6.83
C SER A 78 -12.11 -6.21 8.16
N ASP A 79 -13.02 -7.05 8.63
CA ASP A 79 -13.73 -6.85 9.90
C ASP A 79 -12.79 -6.89 11.11
N ASP A 80 -11.70 -7.64 11.01
CA ASP A 80 -10.66 -7.79 12.04
C ASP A 80 -9.44 -6.88 11.81
N ILE A 81 -9.58 -5.80 11.06
CA ILE A 81 -8.47 -4.92 10.67
C ILE A 81 -7.69 -4.33 11.86
N LEU A 82 -8.37 -4.08 12.97
CA LEU A 82 -7.73 -3.57 14.19
C LEU A 82 -6.83 -4.62 14.87
N GLU A 83 -7.08 -5.90 14.62
CA GLU A 83 -6.31 -7.00 15.19
C GLU A 83 -5.13 -7.40 14.31
N LYS A 84 -5.38 -7.54 13.01
CA LYS A 84 -4.35 -8.02 12.07
C LYS A 84 -3.61 -6.90 11.35
N GLY A 85 -4.15 -5.68 11.32
CA GLY A 85 -3.58 -4.57 10.57
C GLY A 85 -3.76 -4.70 9.06
N VAL A 86 -3.23 -3.73 8.33
CA VAL A 86 -3.13 -3.78 6.88
C VAL A 86 -1.97 -4.67 6.46
N ARG A 87 -2.04 -5.22 5.25
CA ARG A 87 -0.96 -5.98 4.64
C ARG A 87 -0.28 -5.10 3.59
N PHE A 88 0.91 -4.61 3.88
CA PHE A 88 1.69 -3.81 2.94
C PHE A 88 2.26 -4.64 1.80
N ILE A 89 2.35 -4.03 0.63
CA ILE A 89 2.82 -4.66 -0.60
C ILE A 89 3.90 -3.78 -1.23
N ARG A 90 5.00 -4.39 -1.64
CA ARG A 90 6.00 -3.77 -2.49
C ARG A 90 6.09 -4.53 -3.81
N PHE A 91 6.02 -3.81 -4.91
CA PHE A 91 6.24 -4.31 -6.26
C PHE A 91 7.63 -3.88 -6.73
N ASP A 92 8.45 -4.82 -7.14
CA ASP A 92 9.76 -4.53 -7.70
C ASP A 92 10.14 -5.52 -8.82
N ASP A 93 11.40 -5.50 -9.24
CA ASP A 93 11.88 -6.34 -10.33
C ASP A 93 11.91 -7.82 -9.98
N ASN A 94 11.94 -8.15 -8.71
CA ASN A 94 11.94 -9.52 -8.21
C ASN A 94 10.53 -10.06 -7.92
N GLY A 95 9.48 -9.24 -8.09
CA GLY A 95 8.10 -9.64 -7.91
C GLY A 95 7.34 -8.87 -6.83
N ILE A 96 6.47 -9.57 -6.10
CA ILE A 96 5.70 -9.03 -4.97
C ILE A 96 6.37 -9.40 -3.66
N HIS A 97 6.52 -8.42 -2.79
CA HIS A 97 6.92 -8.60 -1.40
C HIS A 97 5.76 -8.19 -0.49
N ILE A 98 5.35 -9.07 0.38
CA ILE A 98 4.21 -8.88 1.29
C ILE A 98 4.73 -8.71 2.71
N TYR A 99 4.20 -7.70 3.42
CA TYR A 99 4.54 -7.39 4.81
C TYR A 99 3.27 -7.27 5.64
N ASP A 100 3.10 -8.15 6.60
CA ASP A 100 2.01 -8.18 7.56
C ASP A 100 2.56 -8.28 8.99
N LYS A 101 1.69 -8.45 9.97
CA LYS A 101 2.09 -8.52 11.38
C LYS A 101 3.15 -9.58 11.68
N ASP A 102 3.18 -10.67 10.92
CA ASP A 102 4.03 -11.83 11.20
C ASP A 102 5.45 -11.66 10.64
N ASN A 103 5.60 -10.84 9.59
CA ASN A 103 6.89 -10.61 8.93
C ASN A 103 7.31 -9.13 8.83
N MET A 104 6.59 -8.22 9.47
CA MET A 104 6.88 -6.78 9.40
C MET A 104 8.31 -6.44 9.85
N LEU A 105 8.88 -7.21 10.77
CA LEU A 105 10.26 -7.01 11.21
C LEU A 105 11.28 -7.12 10.07
N THR A 106 11.00 -7.93 9.04
CA THR A 106 11.88 -8.03 7.87
C THR A 106 11.88 -6.74 7.05
N ALA A 107 10.74 -6.03 6.98
CA ALA A 107 10.64 -4.72 6.36
C ALA A 107 11.43 -3.64 7.14
N TYR A 108 11.59 -3.82 8.45
CA TYR A 108 12.30 -2.90 9.32
C TYR A 108 13.80 -3.22 9.46
N ASN A 109 14.27 -4.36 8.97
CA ASN A 109 15.68 -4.75 8.99
C ASN A 109 16.45 -4.16 7.79
N GLN A 110 16.34 -2.86 7.58
CA GLN A 110 17.07 -2.12 6.54
C GLN A 110 18.22 -1.35 7.15
N LYS A 111 19.35 -1.25 6.44
CA LYS A 111 20.62 -0.67 6.90
C LYS A 111 20.49 0.71 7.58
N PHE A 112 19.58 1.57 7.09
CA PHE A 112 19.42 2.94 7.59
C PHE A 112 18.10 3.18 8.32
N ARG A 113 17.37 2.12 8.64
CA ARG A 113 16.11 2.25 9.37
C ARG A 113 16.38 2.36 10.87
N ASN A 114 15.63 3.24 11.54
CA ASN A 114 15.68 3.34 13.00
C ASN A 114 15.32 2.01 13.65
N GLN A 115 16.17 1.56 14.58
CA GLN A 115 15.96 0.29 15.30
C GLN A 115 15.37 0.51 16.71
N ILE A 116 15.41 1.74 17.21
CA ILE A 116 15.01 2.08 18.59
C ILE A 116 13.72 2.91 18.59
N HIS A 117 13.54 3.81 17.63
CA HIS A 117 12.40 4.69 17.54
C HIS A 117 11.41 4.21 16.50
N PHE A 118 10.11 4.47 16.76
CA PHE A 118 9.06 4.19 15.79
C PHE A 118 9.32 4.94 14.47
N ALA A 119 9.10 4.24 13.37
CA ALA A 119 9.09 4.81 12.02
C ALA A 119 7.94 4.18 11.22
N PRO A 120 7.28 4.92 10.32
CA PRO A 120 6.24 4.36 9.47
C PRO A 120 6.84 3.34 8.50
N PHE A 121 6.00 2.50 7.92
CA PHE A 121 6.45 1.52 6.91
C PHE A 121 7.21 2.21 5.77
N LYS A 122 6.72 3.34 5.30
CA LYS A 122 7.31 4.12 4.21
C LYS A 122 6.87 5.58 4.30
N ASN A 123 7.63 6.49 3.70
CA ASN A 123 7.33 7.90 3.55
C ASN A 123 7.36 8.72 4.85
N TRP A 124 6.88 9.97 4.79
CA TRP A 124 7.02 10.93 5.88
C TRP A 124 5.95 10.74 6.96
N MET A 125 6.35 10.78 8.20
CA MET A 125 5.48 10.97 9.34
C MET A 125 5.87 12.21 10.12
N ASN A 126 4.89 12.84 10.75
CA ASN A 126 5.07 13.99 11.62
C ASN A 126 4.43 13.72 12.99
N ASP A 127 3.96 14.76 13.66
CA ASP A 127 3.55 14.76 15.03
C ASP A 127 2.59 13.62 15.43
N PRO A 128 2.83 12.95 16.56
CA PRO A 128 1.85 12.05 17.14
C PRO A 128 0.65 12.86 17.63
N ASN A 129 -0.54 12.50 17.16
CA ASN A 129 -1.78 13.23 17.44
C ASN A 129 -2.58 12.65 18.61
N GLY A 130 -2.21 11.49 19.09
CA GLY A 130 -2.89 10.85 20.21
C GLY A 130 -2.31 9.50 20.56
N LEU A 131 -2.39 9.18 21.84
CA LEU A 131 -2.04 7.89 22.37
C LEU A 131 -3.24 7.39 23.18
N CYS A 132 -3.68 6.17 22.93
CA CYS A 132 -4.70 5.53 23.76
C CYS A 132 -4.41 4.06 23.97
N TYR A 133 -4.93 3.54 25.09
CA TYR A 133 -4.92 2.11 25.35
C TYR A 133 -6.32 1.54 25.14
N TYR A 134 -6.46 0.60 24.23
CA TYR A 134 -7.74 -0.01 23.90
C TYR A 134 -7.57 -1.49 23.56
N LYS A 135 -8.41 -2.35 24.11
CA LYS A 135 -8.41 -3.81 23.89
C LYS A 135 -7.02 -4.46 24.07
N GLY A 136 -6.30 -4.08 25.13
CA GLY A 136 -5.00 -4.65 25.45
C GLY A 136 -3.83 -4.14 24.61
N LYS A 137 -4.02 -3.13 23.77
CA LYS A 137 -3.00 -2.56 22.89
C LYS A 137 -2.85 -1.06 23.09
N TYR A 138 -1.64 -0.54 22.91
CA TYR A 138 -1.39 0.89 22.77
C TYR A 138 -1.55 1.29 21.30
N HIS A 139 -2.37 2.30 21.07
CA HIS A 139 -2.61 2.89 19.75
C HIS A 139 -1.97 4.26 19.71
N MET A 140 -1.16 4.49 18.67
CA MET A 140 -0.55 5.78 18.37
C MET A 140 -1.08 6.31 17.05
N PHE A 141 -1.67 7.48 17.07
CA PHE A 141 -2.09 8.22 15.88
C PHE A 141 -1.04 9.27 15.55
N TYR A 142 -0.78 9.48 14.27
CA TYR A 142 0.21 10.45 13.81
C TYR A 142 -0.16 11.00 12.44
N GLN A 143 0.37 12.17 12.11
CA GLN A 143 0.27 12.73 10.78
C GLN A 143 1.14 11.93 9.82
N TYR A 144 0.62 11.61 8.65
CA TYR A 144 1.31 10.75 7.70
C TYR A 144 1.12 11.23 6.27
N ASN A 145 2.22 11.49 5.55
CA ASN A 145 2.19 11.74 4.12
C ASN A 145 2.45 10.41 3.38
N PRO A 146 1.42 9.78 2.80
CA PRO A 146 1.57 8.50 2.11
C PRO A 146 2.23 8.62 0.74
N LYS A 147 2.42 9.83 0.22
CA LYS A 147 2.90 10.09 -1.13
C LYS A 147 4.41 10.26 -1.20
N GLU A 148 5.00 11.00 -0.28
CA GLU A 148 6.39 11.46 -0.38
C GLU A 148 7.15 11.39 0.96
N GLN A 149 8.47 11.59 0.87
CA GLN A 149 9.37 11.67 2.03
C GLN A 149 9.60 13.13 2.48
N LYS A 150 8.56 13.96 2.43
CA LYS A 150 8.62 15.34 2.87
C LYS A 150 7.31 15.75 3.54
N TRP A 151 7.35 16.86 4.26
CA TRP A 151 6.19 17.48 4.86
C TRP A 151 5.17 17.94 3.80
N GLY A 152 3.88 17.70 4.05
CA GLY A 152 2.77 18.09 3.20
C GLY A 152 1.74 16.97 3.00
N ASP A 153 0.59 17.29 2.47
CA ASP A 153 -0.47 16.34 2.06
C ASP A 153 -0.89 15.31 3.15
N MET A 154 -0.92 15.76 4.42
CA MET A 154 -1.27 14.94 5.59
C MET A 154 -2.76 15.05 5.92
#